data_ce886121ed6aa52789df459347b325d6
#
_entry.id   ce886121ed6aa52789df459347b325d6
#
_cell.length_a   1.000
_cell.length_b   1.000
_cell.length_c   1.000
_cell.angle_alpha   90.00
_cell.angle_beta   90.00
_cell.angle_gamma   90.00
#
_symmetry.space_group_name_H-M   'P 1'
#
loop_
_entity.id
_entity.type
_entity.pdbx_description
1 polymer ?
#
loop_
_entity_poly.entity_id
_entity_poly.type
_entity_poly.pdbx_seq_one_letter_code
_entity_poly.pdbx_strand_id
1 'polypeptide(L)'
;MPESAREFFEQLGSRPRSAGARGLTASYRFDVEDEGSWRLEVDDGVVSVEESAAAADCIIWSSEETLMRIVRGEESAMGAYLAGKVKVAGDVGLAVRLRDLLA
;
A
#
# COMPACT_ATOMS: atom_id res chain seq x y z
N MET A 1 4.07 -15.11 6.38
CA MET A 1 4.62 -13.78 6.10
C MET A 1 5.04 -13.68 4.65
N PRO A 2 4.69 -12.61 3.95
CA PRO A 2 5.18 -12.41 2.60
C PRO A 2 6.68 -12.15 2.58
N GLU A 3 7.36 -12.69 1.58
CA GLU A 3 8.81 -12.52 1.43
C GLU A 3 9.18 -11.54 0.32
N SER A 4 8.20 -11.14 -0.49
CA SER A 4 8.41 -10.21 -1.60
C SER A 4 7.21 -9.27 -1.73
N ALA A 5 7.41 -8.17 -2.45
CA ALA A 5 6.33 -7.23 -2.72
C ALA A 5 5.20 -7.91 -3.49
N ARG A 6 5.53 -8.72 -4.51
CA ARG A 6 4.52 -9.44 -5.30
C ARG A 6 3.67 -10.34 -4.41
N GLU A 7 4.30 -11.10 -3.54
CA GLU A 7 3.59 -12.00 -2.64
C GLU A 7 2.70 -11.22 -1.67
N PHE A 8 3.20 -10.10 -1.15
CA PHE A 8 2.41 -9.24 -0.27
C PHE A 8 1.14 -8.74 -0.97
N PHE A 9 1.26 -8.25 -2.21
CA PHE A 9 0.10 -7.74 -2.93
C PHE A 9 -0.88 -8.84 -3.33
N GLU A 10 -0.39 -10.02 -3.65
CA GLU A 10 -1.26 -11.17 -3.91
C GLU A 10 -2.07 -11.54 -2.67
N GLN A 11 -1.43 -11.57 -1.51
CA GLN A 11 -2.11 -11.87 -0.25
C GLN A 11 -3.11 -10.77 0.12
N LEU A 12 -2.75 -9.51 -0.13
CA LEU A 12 -3.62 -8.37 0.16
C LEU A 12 -4.93 -8.45 -0.62
N GLY A 13 -4.86 -8.84 -1.89
CA GLY A 13 -6.03 -9.01 -2.74
C GLY A 13 -6.95 -10.16 -2.31
N SER A 14 -6.46 -11.07 -1.48
CA SER A 14 -7.23 -12.22 -0.98
C SER A 14 -7.81 -11.99 0.42
N ARG A 15 -7.51 -10.86 1.06
CA ARG A 15 -7.99 -10.58 2.41
C ARG A 15 -9.47 -10.24 2.43
N PRO A 16 -10.20 -10.61 3.49
CA PRO A 16 -11.57 -10.13 3.69
C PRO A 16 -11.57 -8.62 3.96
N ARG A 17 -12.76 -8.01 3.88
CA ARG A 17 -12.90 -6.59 4.18
C ARG A 17 -12.32 -6.26 5.55
N SER A 18 -11.48 -5.21 5.61
CA SER A 18 -10.98 -4.69 6.86
C SER A 18 -12.05 -3.85 7.55
N ALA A 19 -12.33 -4.14 8.82
CA ALA A 19 -13.30 -3.35 9.60
C ALA A 19 -12.85 -1.89 9.74
N GLY A 20 -11.54 -1.65 9.86
CA GLY A 20 -10.99 -0.30 9.98
C GLY A 20 -11.08 0.51 8.70
N ALA A 21 -11.22 -0.15 7.56
CA ALA A 21 -11.32 0.52 6.26
C ALA A 21 -12.77 0.61 5.75
N ARG A 22 -13.73 0.20 6.54
CA ARG A 22 -15.15 0.29 6.15
C ARG A 22 -15.49 1.75 5.84
N GLY A 23 -16.15 1.98 4.71
CA GLY A 23 -16.48 3.32 4.23
C GLY A 23 -15.39 3.97 3.39
N LEU A 24 -14.19 3.38 3.32
CA LEU A 24 -13.12 3.90 2.49
C LEU A 24 -13.32 3.46 1.05
N THR A 25 -13.40 4.43 0.13
CA THR A 25 -13.45 4.19 -1.31
C THR A 25 -12.40 5.06 -1.95
N ALA A 26 -11.37 4.46 -2.51
CA ALA A 26 -10.21 5.17 -3.06
C ALA A 26 -9.36 4.23 -3.91
N SER A 27 -8.43 4.81 -4.66
CA SER A 27 -7.43 4.03 -5.38
C SER A 27 -6.03 4.38 -4.90
N TYR A 28 -5.17 3.38 -4.85
CA TYR A 28 -3.76 3.52 -4.48
C TYR A 28 -2.90 2.87 -5.53
N ARG A 29 -1.70 3.40 -5.76
CA ARG A 29 -0.70 2.73 -6.55
C ARG A 29 0.59 2.68 -5.76
N PHE A 30 1.16 1.48 -5.66
CA PHE A 30 2.46 1.27 -5.04
C PHE A 30 3.49 1.07 -6.14
N ASP A 31 4.46 1.98 -6.21
CA ASP A 31 5.60 1.85 -7.11
C ASP A 31 6.76 1.32 -6.27
N VAL A 32 7.11 0.05 -6.48
CA VAL A 32 8.19 -0.61 -5.74
C VAL A 32 9.42 -0.67 -6.62
N GLU A 33 10.48 0.00 -6.18
CA GLU A 33 11.70 0.15 -6.96
C GLU A 33 12.22 -1.20 -7.46
N ASP A 34 12.48 -1.30 -8.76
CA ASP A 34 13.02 -2.48 -9.46
C ASP A 34 12.07 -3.69 -9.47
N GLU A 35 10.86 -3.60 -8.90
CA GLU A 35 9.95 -4.73 -8.82
C GLU A 35 8.69 -4.54 -9.65
N GLY A 36 8.17 -3.32 -9.73
CA GLY A 36 6.97 -3.03 -10.50
C GLY A 36 6.01 -2.12 -9.76
N SER A 37 4.80 -2.04 -10.29
CA SER A 37 3.74 -1.20 -9.72
C SER A 37 2.49 -2.04 -9.52
N TRP A 38 1.81 -1.82 -8.41
CA TRP A 38 0.55 -2.48 -8.09
C TRP A 38 -0.49 -1.43 -7.75
N ARG A 39 -1.65 -1.57 -8.38
CA ARG A 39 -2.76 -0.67 -8.16
C ARG A 39 -3.84 -1.34 -7.33
N LEU A 40 -4.26 -0.66 -6.29
CA LEU A 40 -5.32 -1.12 -5.39
C LEU A 40 -6.57 -0.30 -5.64
N GLU A 41 -7.68 -0.97 -5.87
CA GLU A 41 -9.00 -0.35 -5.89
C GLU A 41 -9.69 -0.73 -4.60
N VAL A 42 -10.05 0.25 -3.78
CA VAL A 42 -10.69 0.02 -2.50
C VAL A 42 -12.13 0.50 -2.59
N ASP A 43 -13.09 -0.38 -2.33
CA ASP A 43 -14.51 -0.07 -2.35
C ASP A 43 -15.12 -0.52 -1.03
N ASP A 44 -15.43 0.43 -0.17
CA ASP A 44 -15.99 0.20 1.16
C ASP A 44 -15.14 -0.82 1.93
N GLY A 45 -13.82 -0.66 1.85
CA GLY A 45 -12.88 -1.53 2.54
C GLY A 45 -12.55 -2.85 1.85
N VAL A 46 -13.20 -3.15 0.73
CA VAL A 46 -12.89 -4.33 -0.08
C VAL A 46 -11.81 -3.96 -1.08
N VAL A 47 -10.70 -4.69 -1.06
CA VAL A 47 -9.52 -4.40 -1.86
C VAL A 47 -9.43 -5.33 -3.06
N SER A 48 -9.28 -4.74 -4.25
CA SER A 48 -8.92 -5.47 -5.46
C SER A 48 -7.53 -5.01 -5.85
N VAL A 49 -6.65 -5.95 -6.20
CA VAL A 49 -5.26 -5.66 -6.52
C VAL A 49 -4.94 -6.14 -7.93
N GLU A 50 -4.26 -5.31 -8.71
CA GLU A 50 -3.73 -5.71 -10.00
C GLU A 50 -2.34 -5.11 -10.21
N GLU A 51 -1.52 -5.78 -10.98
CA GLU A 51 -0.22 -5.24 -11.38
C GLU A 51 -0.49 -4.22 -12.49
N SER A 52 -0.27 -2.93 -12.18
CA SER A 52 -0.63 -1.85 -13.09
C SER A 52 0.07 -0.56 -12.67
N ALA A 53 0.50 0.23 -13.64
CA ALA A 53 1.04 1.56 -13.42
C ALA A 53 0.03 2.66 -13.78
N ALA A 54 -1.24 2.34 -13.84
CA ALA A 54 -2.29 3.31 -14.14
C ALA A 54 -2.44 4.33 -13.02
N ALA A 55 -3.01 5.49 -13.34
CA ALA A 55 -3.21 6.57 -12.38
C ALA A 55 -4.06 6.11 -11.20
N ALA A 56 -3.79 6.70 -10.03
CA ALA A 56 -4.52 6.44 -8.80
C ALA A 56 -4.60 7.71 -7.96
N ASP A 57 -5.50 7.73 -7.00
CA ASP A 57 -5.70 8.89 -6.14
C ASP A 57 -4.49 9.15 -5.24
N CYS A 58 -3.79 8.10 -4.83
CA CYS A 58 -2.60 8.21 -4.00
C CYS A 58 -1.54 7.26 -4.55
N ILE A 59 -0.32 7.78 -4.72
CA ILE A 59 0.81 7.00 -5.24
C ILE A 59 1.87 6.94 -4.15
N ILE A 60 2.33 5.74 -3.84
CA ILE A 60 3.32 5.50 -2.79
C ILE A 60 4.51 4.80 -3.40
N TRP A 61 5.68 5.41 -3.28
CA TRP A 61 6.93 4.84 -3.79
C TRP A 61 7.81 4.39 -2.63
N SER A 62 8.43 3.21 -2.77
CA SER A 62 9.44 2.73 -1.83
C SER A 62 10.30 1.65 -2.47
N SER A 63 11.41 1.28 -1.81
CA SER A 63 12.13 0.07 -2.16
C SER A 63 11.36 -1.14 -1.61
N GLU A 64 11.63 -2.32 -2.15
CA GLU A 64 11.04 -3.55 -1.64
C GLU A 64 11.46 -3.80 -0.19
N GLU A 65 12.73 -3.56 0.11
CA GLU A 65 13.24 -3.75 1.48
C GLU A 65 12.47 -2.92 2.50
N THR A 66 12.26 -1.64 2.21
CA THR A 66 11.54 -0.75 3.11
C THR A 66 10.08 -1.18 3.24
N LEU A 67 9.43 -1.52 2.13
CA LEU A 67 8.04 -2.00 2.15
C LEU A 67 7.91 -3.25 3.03
N MET A 68 8.79 -4.22 2.86
CA MET A 68 8.73 -5.46 3.62
C MET A 68 8.98 -5.24 5.11
N ARG A 69 9.86 -4.32 5.48
CA ARG A 69 10.10 -3.97 6.88
C ARG A 69 8.85 -3.37 7.52
N ILE A 70 8.16 -2.49 6.78
CA ILE A 70 6.92 -1.88 7.27
C ILE A 70 5.85 -2.94 7.44
N VAL A 71 5.70 -3.83 6.47
CA VAL A 71 4.71 -4.92 6.51
C VAL A 71 4.96 -5.86 7.69
N ARG A 72 6.22 -6.12 8.01
CA ARG A 72 6.61 -7.01 9.12
C ARG A 72 6.57 -6.32 10.48
N GLY A 73 6.30 -5.02 10.52
CA GLY A 73 6.31 -4.26 11.76
C GLY A 73 7.71 -3.90 12.26
N GLU A 74 8.73 -4.08 11.43
CA GLU A 74 10.13 -3.77 11.79
C GLU A 74 10.48 -2.31 11.61
N GLU A 75 9.67 -1.58 10.85
CA GLU A 75 9.88 -0.16 10.59
C GLU A 75 8.53 0.55 10.53
N SER A 76 8.45 1.75 11.12
CA SER A 76 7.25 2.57 11.07
C SER A 76 7.12 3.21 9.68
N ALA A 77 5.91 3.17 9.12
CA ALA A 77 5.63 3.83 7.84
C ALA A 77 5.89 5.34 7.94
N MET A 78 5.48 5.98 9.03
CA MET A 78 5.71 7.39 9.24
C MET A 78 7.20 7.69 9.38
N GLY A 79 7.95 6.87 10.11
CA GLY A 79 9.39 7.02 10.24
C GLY A 79 10.10 6.89 8.90
N ALA A 80 9.71 5.92 8.08
CA ALA A 80 10.27 5.75 6.75
C ALA A 80 9.96 6.94 5.84
N TYR A 81 8.75 7.47 5.93
CA TYR A 81 8.36 8.65 5.17
C TYR A 81 9.21 9.87 5.55
N LEU A 82 9.39 10.12 6.86
CA LEU A 82 10.19 11.24 7.34
C LEU A 82 11.67 11.08 6.99
N ALA A 83 12.15 9.85 6.88
CA ALA A 83 13.54 9.57 6.49
C ALA A 83 13.75 9.61 4.96
N GLY A 84 12.70 9.86 4.18
CA GLY A 84 12.79 9.92 2.72
C GLY A 84 12.82 8.55 2.04
N LYS A 85 12.56 7.48 2.77
CA LYS A 85 12.53 6.11 2.22
C LYS A 85 11.21 5.78 1.54
N VAL A 86 10.15 6.51 1.89
CA VAL A 86 8.82 6.39 1.29
C VAL A 86 8.44 7.75 0.74
N LYS A 87 7.96 7.79 -0.49
CA LYS A 87 7.50 9.02 -1.13
C LYS A 87 6.01 8.88 -1.43
N VAL A 88 5.26 9.97 -1.25
CA VAL A 88 3.83 9.99 -1.47
C VAL A 88 3.48 11.11 -2.43
N ALA A 89 2.68 10.80 -3.45
CA ALA A 89 2.14 11.78 -4.38
C ALA A 89 0.63 11.63 -4.42
N GLY A 90 -0.06 12.72 -4.78
CA GLY A 90 -1.51 12.74 -4.81
C GLY A 90 -2.11 13.07 -3.46
N ASP A 91 -3.15 12.34 -3.07
CA ASP A 91 -3.89 12.63 -1.84
C ASP A 91 -3.18 12.04 -0.62
N VAL A 92 -2.46 12.89 0.12
CA VAL A 92 -1.72 12.48 1.32
C VAL A 92 -2.64 11.98 2.43
N GLY A 93 -3.86 12.50 2.51
CA GLY A 93 -4.84 12.02 3.48
C GLY A 93 -5.18 10.55 3.28
N LEU A 94 -5.20 10.09 2.04
CA LEU A 94 -5.42 8.67 1.75
C LEU A 94 -4.25 7.81 2.21
N ALA A 95 -3.02 8.34 2.15
CA ALA A 95 -1.86 7.60 2.65
C ALA A 95 -1.98 7.36 4.16
N VAL A 96 -2.52 8.31 4.91
CA VAL A 96 -2.77 8.15 6.34
C VAL A 96 -3.82 7.06 6.59
N ARG A 97 -4.86 7.00 5.75
CA ARG A 97 -5.92 5.97 5.85
C ARG A 97 -5.41 4.58 5.49
N LEU A 98 -4.29 4.48 4.78
CA LEU A 98 -3.73 3.19 4.38
C LEU A 98 -3.41 2.30 5.58
N ARG A 99 -3.06 2.87 6.71
CA ARG A 99 -2.81 2.13 7.94
C ARG A 99 -4.03 1.31 8.36
N ASP A 100 -5.23 1.87 8.21
CA ASP A 100 -6.47 1.19 8.55
C ASP A 100 -6.73 0.02 7.61
N LEU A 101 -6.30 0.15 6.36
CA LEU A 101 -6.48 -0.88 5.35
C LEU A 101 -5.53 -2.06 5.58
N LEU A 102 -4.31 -1.79 6.06
CA LEU A 102 -3.27 -2.80 6.24
C LEU A 102 -3.27 -3.42 7.64
N ALA A 103 -4.05 -2.89 8.55
CA ALA A 103 -4.12 -3.37 9.93
C ALA A 103 -4.78 -4.76 10.05
#